data_d1975720cb3e7b1e3dcd722ab717f061
#
_entry.id   d1975720cb3e7b1e3dcd722ab717f061
#
_cell.length_a   1.000
_cell.length_b   1.000
_cell.length_c   1.000
_cell.angle_alpha   90.00
_cell.angle_beta   90.00
_cell.angle_gamma   90.00
#
_symmetry.space_group_name_H-M   'P 1'
#
loop_
_entity.id
_entity.type
_entity.pdbx_description
1 polymer ?
#
loop_
_entity_poly.entity_id
_entity_poly.type
_entity_poly.pdbx_seq_one_letter_code
_entity_poly.pdbx_strand_id
1 'polypeptide(L)'
;MKRKSAQASEGGLPLETLEQVVATLNPETEPGELAAQMVCVLAAPGRLEGARLWRVVGGAPSVWQESGELPKPDAARIERILQGKDSGTNGDYCTFVLGHGAHPVGILEAWPKGPLDPRTRGWLELFRRYAEVALESSERRHAVIELSTIVEATKRLNSTLDLAELLNIILQLTTRHTGAERGTVFLVDRERGEIWSLVGLGLDTHEIRLPISRGIAAWVAGHSETVNLEDAYADPRFESEVDIRLGFRTKSLLCLPIRSKSGETIGVLQLLNKKSGPFTRADENLLRAISDHVALALENAQLHRDLLHKQRMERDLALARSIQLGLLPERPPLLDGFEIGVAHRPSLEVGGDYYDFIALAPDTILTVVADVEGKGVGSAMVMANLQATLHALLAHLHSLERLVESLNDMMLADTRGQKFMTMFVGLLDQPRRTLHYVNAGHVQPAVVRVNGEVEYLTEGGMVVGLFAGVRYERGHVKLHPGDVVVFCTDGITEANNSSEEEFGTQALVDLVTRERHLPAQEIVQAVMTSVDAFSRGGTHEDDRVILIIKVT
;
A
#
# COMPACT_ATOMS: atom_id res chain seq x y z
N MET A 1 -58.96 2.18 70.76
CA MET A 1 -57.69 2.86 71.06
C MET A 1 -56.62 2.32 70.16
N LYS A 2 -56.32 3.03 69.11
CA LYS A 2 -55.17 2.69 68.18
C LYS A 2 -54.25 3.88 68.14
N ARG A 3 -53.09 3.77 68.73
CA ARG A 3 -51.96 4.72 68.54
C ARG A 3 -51.28 4.38 67.21
N LYS A 4 -51.34 5.29 66.27
CA LYS A 4 -50.51 5.30 65.09
C LYS A 4 -49.11 5.91 65.50
N SER A 5 -48.12 5.10 65.49
CA SER A 5 -46.75 5.57 65.57
C SER A 5 -46.33 6.13 64.18
N ALA A 6 -46.11 7.41 64.11
CA ALA A 6 -45.42 8.05 63.00
C ALA A 6 -43.90 7.81 63.18
N GLN A 7 -43.33 6.92 62.41
CA GLN A 7 -41.90 6.88 62.22
C GLN A 7 -41.54 7.89 61.12
N ALA A 8 -40.88 8.95 61.55
CA ALA A 8 -40.15 9.86 60.65
C ALA A 8 -38.95 9.12 60.07
N SER A 9 -38.97 8.86 58.79
CA SER A 9 -37.81 8.36 58.05
C SER A 9 -36.81 9.52 57.88
N GLU A 10 -35.72 9.46 58.60
CA GLU A 10 -34.53 10.30 58.39
C GLU A 10 -33.91 10.01 57.03
N GLY A 11 -33.95 10.90 56.09
CA GLY A 11 -32.88 11.70 55.59
C GLY A 11 -32.00 11.14 54.50
N GLY A 12 -32.37 10.15 53.63
CA GLY A 12 -31.65 9.88 52.40
C GLY A 12 -32.39 10.48 51.18
N LEU A 13 -31.67 11.05 50.24
CA LEU A 13 -32.23 11.25 48.87
C LEU A 13 -32.76 9.90 48.38
N PRO A 14 -33.98 9.82 47.82
CA PRO A 14 -34.50 8.55 47.35
C PRO A 14 -33.56 8.04 46.24
N LEU A 15 -32.98 6.86 46.41
CA LEU A 15 -32.17 6.16 45.38
C LEU A 15 -32.92 6.11 44.03
N GLU A 16 -34.24 5.95 44.06
CA GLU A 16 -35.13 5.99 42.91
C GLU A 16 -34.99 7.27 42.05
N THR A 17 -34.66 8.42 42.65
CA THR A 17 -34.53 9.69 41.90
C THR A 17 -33.19 9.77 41.16
N LEU A 18 -32.14 9.14 41.69
CA LEU A 18 -30.82 9.04 41.06
C LEU A 18 -30.84 8.05 39.92
N GLU A 19 -31.46 6.89 40.11
CA GLU A 19 -31.65 5.89 39.07
C GLU A 19 -32.45 6.44 37.89
N GLN A 20 -33.49 7.25 38.15
CA GLN A 20 -34.26 7.92 37.10
C GLN A 20 -33.44 8.95 36.33
N VAL A 21 -32.57 9.73 37.00
CA VAL A 21 -31.69 10.69 36.36
C VAL A 21 -30.66 9.96 35.47
N VAL A 22 -30.04 8.92 36.00
CA VAL A 22 -29.04 8.12 35.25
C VAL A 22 -29.69 7.40 34.06
N ALA A 23 -30.92 6.90 34.22
CA ALA A 23 -31.66 6.23 33.15
C ALA A 23 -32.16 7.18 32.06
N THR A 24 -32.40 8.46 32.38
CA THR A 24 -32.91 9.46 31.42
C THR A 24 -31.78 10.16 30.66
N LEU A 25 -30.65 10.42 31.30
CA LEU A 25 -29.50 11.08 30.67
C LEU A 25 -28.61 10.03 30.00
N ASN A 26 -28.86 9.79 28.75
CA ASN A 26 -28.06 8.84 27.95
C ASN A 26 -26.85 9.55 27.29
N PRO A 27 -25.60 9.26 27.72
CA PRO A 27 -24.41 9.84 27.11
C PRO A 27 -24.18 9.44 25.64
N GLU A 28 -25.02 8.54 25.12
CA GLU A 28 -24.96 8.11 23.72
C GLU A 28 -25.74 9.03 22.76
N THR A 29 -26.59 9.90 23.29
CA THR A 29 -27.37 10.86 22.50
C THR A 29 -26.50 12.05 22.03
N GLU A 30 -26.98 12.77 21.01
CA GLU A 30 -26.34 14.00 20.58
C GLU A 30 -26.24 15.03 21.71
N PRO A 31 -25.19 15.86 21.76
CA PRO A 31 -25.00 16.85 22.82
C PRO A 31 -26.18 17.79 23.01
N GLY A 32 -26.84 18.19 21.91
CA GLY A 32 -28.02 19.06 21.97
C GLY A 32 -29.25 18.38 22.57
N GLU A 33 -29.46 17.11 22.24
CA GLU A 33 -30.55 16.31 22.79
C GLU A 33 -30.29 15.96 24.26
N LEU A 34 -29.06 15.65 24.63
CA LEU A 34 -28.64 15.43 26.00
C LEU A 34 -28.86 16.70 26.85
N ALA A 35 -28.54 17.88 26.31
CA ALA A 35 -28.81 19.17 26.94
C ALA A 35 -30.30 19.39 27.20
N ALA A 36 -31.15 19.04 26.22
CA ALA A 36 -32.62 19.10 26.38
C ALA A 36 -33.12 18.14 27.46
N GLN A 37 -32.61 16.90 27.49
CA GLN A 37 -32.93 15.92 28.54
C GLN A 37 -32.53 16.43 29.94
N MET A 38 -31.37 17.05 30.08
CA MET A 38 -30.90 17.63 31.34
C MET A 38 -31.84 18.70 31.88
N VAL A 39 -32.23 19.63 31.02
CA VAL A 39 -33.15 20.70 31.41
C VAL A 39 -34.54 20.16 31.73
N CYS A 40 -35.07 19.18 30.99
CA CYS A 40 -36.33 18.52 31.28
C CYS A 40 -36.33 17.78 32.63
N VAL A 41 -35.28 17.04 32.95
CA VAL A 41 -35.13 16.34 34.24
C VAL A 41 -35.13 17.31 35.41
N LEU A 42 -34.45 18.46 35.25
CA LEU A 42 -34.42 19.50 36.27
C LEU A 42 -35.79 20.20 36.46
N ALA A 43 -36.49 20.46 35.37
CA ALA A 43 -37.80 21.12 35.38
C ALA A 43 -38.95 20.17 35.75
N ALA A 44 -38.68 18.87 35.99
CA ALA A 44 -39.71 17.91 36.38
C ALA A 44 -40.50 18.38 37.62
N PRO A 45 -41.85 18.09 37.70
CA PRO A 45 -42.74 18.68 38.70
C PRO A 45 -42.26 18.46 40.13
N GLY A 46 -42.14 19.54 40.89
CA GLY A 46 -42.05 19.54 42.34
C GLY A 46 -40.80 20.18 42.97
N ARG A 47 -39.71 20.45 42.25
CA ARG A 47 -38.44 20.94 42.84
C ARG A 47 -37.97 22.29 42.33
N LEU A 48 -38.02 22.47 41.01
CA LEU A 48 -37.56 23.71 40.39
C LEU A 48 -38.72 24.43 39.68
N GLU A 49 -38.65 25.75 39.57
CA GLU A 49 -39.50 26.56 38.72
C GLU A 49 -39.05 26.44 37.25
N GLY A 50 -37.72 26.25 37.06
CA GLY A 50 -37.13 26.01 35.76
C GLY A 50 -35.63 25.86 35.82
N ALA A 51 -35.08 25.55 34.67
CA ALA A 51 -33.62 25.42 34.47
C ALA A 51 -33.20 25.94 33.10
N ARG A 52 -31.98 26.46 33.00
CA ARG A 52 -31.38 26.92 31.74
C ARG A 52 -29.95 26.35 31.66
N LEU A 53 -29.63 25.82 30.49
CA LEU A 53 -28.27 25.37 30.17
C LEU A 53 -27.69 26.30 29.12
N TRP A 54 -26.50 26.81 29.42
CA TRP A 54 -25.71 27.62 28.51
C TRP A 54 -24.62 26.80 27.90
N ARG A 55 -24.38 26.98 26.62
CA ARG A 55 -23.17 26.48 25.92
C ARG A 55 -22.10 27.58 25.89
N VAL A 56 -20.84 27.19 26.12
CA VAL A 56 -19.71 28.11 26.08
C VAL A 56 -18.83 27.72 24.90
N VAL A 57 -18.77 28.54 23.86
CA VAL A 57 -17.96 28.31 22.66
C VAL A 57 -16.99 29.47 22.51
N GLY A 58 -15.68 29.18 22.53
CA GLY A 58 -14.64 30.22 22.42
C GLY A 58 -14.70 31.26 23.56
N GLY A 59 -15.23 30.91 24.72
CA GLY A 59 -15.40 31.82 25.85
C GLY A 59 -16.69 32.65 25.83
N ALA A 60 -17.49 32.59 24.77
CA ALA A 60 -18.75 33.29 24.64
C ALA A 60 -19.94 32.38 25.05
N PRO A 61 -20.76 32.75 26.08
CA PRO A 61 -21.92 31.99 26.46
C PRO A 61 -23.09 32.26 25.54
N SER A 62 -23.85 31.21 25.19
CA SER A 62 -25.13 31.28 24.51
C SER A 62 -26.12 30.30 25.14
N VAL A 63 -27.41 30.66 25.18
CA VAL A 63 -28.44 29.75 25.69
C VAL A 63 -28.50 28.52 24.80
N TRP A 64 -28.34 27.35 25.40
CA TRP A 64 -28.41 26.07 24.71
C TRP A 64 -29.78 25.47 24.79
N GLN A 65 -30.31 25.36 26.03
CA GLN A 65 -31.65 24.85 26.31
C GLN A 65 -32.21 25.51 27.56
N GLU A 66 -33.52 25.68 27.62
CA GLU A 66 -34.22 26.18 28.81
C GLU A 66 -35.63 25.54 28.96
N SER A 67 -36.09 25.45 30.20
CA SER A 67 -37.43 24.96 30.55
C SER A 67 -37.93 25.66 31.79
N GLY A 68 -39.23 26.00 31.77
CA GLY A 68 -39.91 26.78 32.82
C GLY A 68 -40.10 28.26 32.45
N GLU A 69 -40.85 29.00 33.27
CA GLU A 69 -40.96 30.46 33.12
C GLU A 69 -39.75 31.14 33.80
N LEU A 70 -38.76 31.49 33.02
CA LEU A 70 -37.48 31.98 33.49
C LEU A 70 -37.26 33.47 33.16
N PRO A 71 -36.45 34.19 33.94
CA PRO A 71 -36.03 35.54 33.62
C PRO A 71 -35.27 35.58 32.27
N LYS A 72 -35.27 36.77 31.63
CA LYS A 72 -34.50 36.94 30.38
C LYS A 72 -33.05 36.53 30.57
N PRO A 73 -32.45 35.85 29.56
CA PRO A 73 -31.04 35.45 29.59
C PRO A 73 -30.12 36.64 29.75
N ASP A 74 -29.16 36.58 30.70
CA ASP A 74 -28.14 37.61 30.94
C ASP A 74 -26.73 37.03 30.64
N ALA A 75 -26.31 37.08 29.37
CA ALA A 75 -25.02 36.58 28.92
C ALA A 75 -23.86 37.35 29.57
N ALA A 76 -24.00 38.65 29.80
CA ALA A 76 -22.95 39.45 30.44
C ALA A 76 -22.68 39.03 31.88
N ARG A 77 -23.71 38.57 32.60
CA ARG A 77 -23.57 37.98 33.92
C ARG A 77 -22.84 36.65 33.85
N ILE A 78 -23.19 35.79 32.92
CA ILE A 78 -22.55 34.49 32.74
C ILE A 78 -21.07 34.67 32.41
N GLU A 79 -20.69 35.66 31.58
CA GLU A 79 -19.30 36.01 31.35
C GLU A 79 -18.56 36.42 32.60
N ARG A 80 -19.17 37.20 33.51
CA ARG A 80 -18.56 37.57 34.80
C ARG A 80 -18.36 36.36 35.72
N ILE A 81 -19.29 35.39 35.67
CA ILE A 81 -19.16 34.11 36.42
C ILE A 81 -17.97 33.31 35.87
N LEU A 82 -17.86 33.19 34.55
CA LEU A 82 -16.72 32.51 33.89
C LEU A 82 -15.38 33.14 34.21
N GLN A 83 -15.36 34.47 34.40
CA GLN A 83 -14.17 35.21 34.82
C GLN A 83 -13.88 35.17 36.32
N GLY A 84 -14.71 34.46 37.12
CA GLY A 84 -14.59 34.40 38.56
C GLY A 84 -14.93 35.72 39.27
N LYS A 85 -15.63 36.65 38.60
CA LYS A 85 -16.00 37.98 39.08
C LYS A 85 -17.38 38.04 39.73
N ASP A 86 -18.15 36.94 39.67
CA ASP A 86 -19.48 36.81 40.21
C ASP A 86 -19.65 35.44 40.88
N SER A 87 -20.36 35.37 42.03
CA SER A 87 -20.48 34.16 42.84
C SER A 87 -21.49 33.14 42.26
N GLY A 88 -22.21 33.48 41.26
CA GLY A 88 -23.17 32.56 40.56
C GLY A 88 -24.39 32.13 41.36
N THR A 89 -24.51 32.50 42.64
CA THR A 89 -25.64 32.10 43.50
C THR A 89 -26.26 33.32 44.15
N ASN A 90 -27.55 33.48 43.94
CA ASN A 90 -28.38 34.46 44.68
C ASN A 90 -29.51 33.66 45.37
N GLY A 91 -30.23 34.23 46.34
CA GLY A 91 -31.28 33.52 47.05
C GLY A 91 -32.37 32.86 46.19
N ASP A 92 -32.54 33.36 44.95
CA ASP A 92 -33.61 32.94 44.02
C ASP A 92 -33.16 31.93 42.95
N TYR A 93 -31.87 31.71 42.78
CA TYR A 93 -31.32 30.77 41.80
C TYR A 93 -29.89 30.28 42.12
N CYS A 94 -29.51 29.16 41.49
CA CYS A 94 -28.16 28.59 41.55
C CYS A 94 -27.53 28.46 40.16
N THR A 95 -26.26 28.78 40.04
CA THR A 95 -25.50 28.60 38.82
C THR A 95 -24.31 27.65 39.09
N PHE A 96 -24.17 26.68 38.19
CA PHE A 96 -23.13 25.67 38.24
C PHE A 96 -22.32 25.69 36.94
N VAL A 97 -21.03 25.78 37.04
CA VAL A 97 -20.15 25.61 35.91
C VAL A 97 -19.94 24.13 35.67
N LEU A 98 -20.19 23.67 34.44
CA LEU A 98 -19.98 22.31 33.98
C LEU A 98 -18.64 22.24 33.22
N GLY A 99 -17.74 21.38 33.64
CA GLY A 99 -16.39 21.25 33.09
C GLY A 99 -15.29 21.74 34.03
N HIS A 100 -14.03 21.43 33.72
CA HIS A 100 -12.89 21.72 34.56
C HIS A 100 -12.05 22.90 34.02
N GLY A 101 -11.62 23.78 34.92
CA GLY A 101 -10.66 24.85 34.62
C GLY A 101 -11.15 25.97 33.70
N ALA A 102 -10.29 26.43 32.81
CA ALA A 102 -10.52 27.60 31.96
C ALA A 102 -11.44 27.36 30.73
N HIS A 103 -11.91 26.14 30.53
CA HIS A 103 -12.76 25.75 29.39
C HIS A 103 -14.00 25.00 29.86
N PRO A 104 -14.98 25.67 30.43
CA PRO A 104 -16.24 25.05 30.79
C PRO A 104 -17.00 24.59 29.54
N VAL A 105 -17.56 23.39 29.58
CA VAL A 105 -18.42 22.81 28.54
C VAL A 105 -19.75 23.53 28.50
N GLY A 106 -20.22 23.95 29.68
CA GLY A 106 -21.48 24.70 29.80
C GLY A 106 -21.67 25.30 31.18
N ILE A 107 -22.78 26.02 31.33
CA ILE A 107 -23.22 26.55 32.61
C ILE A 107 -24.70 26.19 32.82
N LEU A 108 -25.01 25.63 33.98
CA LEU A 108 -26.35 25.29 34.40
C LEU A 108 -26.85 26.33 35.37
N GLU A 109 -27.97 26.96 35.06
CA GLU A 109 -28.75 27.78 35.96
C GLU A 109 -30.00 27.03 36.40
N ALA A 110 -30.33 27.06 37.68
CA ALA A 110 -31.48 26.39 38.24
C ALA A 110 -32.24 27.35 39.17
N TRP A 111 -33.55 27.43 39.04
CA TRP A 111 -34.48 28.25 39.85
C TRP A 111 -35.27 27.34 40.75
N PRO A 112 -34.97 27.24 42.07
CA PRO A 112 -35.73 26.42 43.03
C PRO A 112 -37.07 27.02 43.37
N LYS A 113 -38.06 26.18 43.70
CA LYS A 113 -39.36 26.61 44.28
C LYS A 113 -39.20 26.98 45.77
N GLY A 114 -38.77 28.22 46.06
CA GLY A 114 -38.53 28.70 47.40
C GLY A 114 -37.09 28.60 47.86
N PRO A 115 -36.78 28.85 49.16
CA PRO A 115 -35.44 28.88 49.68
C PRO A 115 -34.70 27.56 49.46
N LEU A 116 -33.45 27.62 49.00
CA LEU A 116 -32.62 26.46 48.70
C LEU A 116 -32.29 25.67 49.98
N ASP A 117 -32.99 24.58 50.20
CA ASP A 117 -32.72 23.68 51.32
C ASP A 117 -31.47 22.82 51.06
N PRO A 118 -30.80 22.30 52.10
CA PRO A 118 -29.58 21.51 51.97
C PRO A 118 -29.74 20.22 51.09
N ARG A 119 -30.94 19.66 51.06
CA ARG A 119 -31.24 18.42 50.26
C ARG A 119 -31.33 18.75 48.77
N THR A 120 -32.01 19.81 48.41
CA THR A 120 -32.10 20.30 47.04
C THR A 120 -30.74 20.71 46.51
N ARG A 121 -29.91 21.37 47.35
CA ARG A 121 -28.53 21.74 47.02
C ARG A 121 -27.67 20.51 46.77
N GLY A 122 -27.72 19.51 47.64
CA GLY A 122 -26.98 18.25 47.50
C GLY A 122 -27.35 17.50 46.24
N TRP A 123 -28.65 17.49 45.89
CA TRP A 123 -29.15 16.87 44.67
C TRP A 123 -28.67 17.60 43.40
N LEU A 124 -28.71 18.94 43.40
CA LEU A 124 -28.21 19.74 42.27
C LEU A 124 -26.69 19.55 42.07
N GLU A 125 -25.92 19.45 43.14
CA GLU A 125 -24.49 19.21 43.06
C GLU A 125 -24.15 17.82 42.50
N LEU A 126 -24.95 16.80 42.86
CA LEU A 126 -24.81 15.46 42.33
C LEU A 126 -25.22 15.40 40.86
N PHE A 127 -26.32 16.06 40.49
CA PHE A 127 -26.76 16.22 39.12
C PHE A 127 -25.70 16.94 38.29
N ARG A 128 -25.11 18.02 38.78
CA ARG A 128 -24.03 18.75 38.15
C ARG A 128 -22.87 17.82 37.74
N ARG A 129 -22.39 17.02 38.71
CA ARG A 129 -21.28 16.08 38.46
C ARG A 129 -21.62 15.05 37.37
N TYR A 130 -22.82 14.51 37.42
CA TYR A 130 -23.26 13.54 36.42
C TYR A 130 -23.46 14.21 35.05
N ALA A 131 -24.09 15.37 35.00
CA ALA A 131 -24.30 16.15 33.79
C ALA A 131 -22.98 16.54 33.12
N GLU A 132 -21.98 16.93 33.90
CA GLU A 132 -20.63 17.24 33.43
C GLU A 132 -20.01 16.04 32.71
N VAL A 133 -20.01 14.86 33.35
CA VAL A 133 -19.44 13.63 32.76
C VAL A 133 -20.21 13.20 31.52
N ALA A 134 -21.57 13.29 31.56
CA ALA A 134 -22.41 12.89 30.45
C ALA A 134 -22.22 13.79 29.22
N LEU A 135 -22.18 15.13 29.41
CA LEU A 135 -21.92 16.09 28.33
C LEU A 135 -20.54 15.92 27.74
N GLU A 136 -19.47 15.82 28.55
CA GLU A 136 -18.14 15.59 28.05
C GLU A 136 -18.02 14.28 27.25
N SER A 137 -18.70 13.22 27.74
CA SER A 137 -18.69 11.93 27.04
C SER A 137 -19.42 12.02 25.69
N SER A 138 -20.60 12.69 25.65
CA SER A 138 -21.39 12.88 24.44
C SER A 138 -20.65 13.74 23.41
N GLU A 139 -20.06 14.87 23.79
CA GLU A 139 -19.29 15.73 22.87
C GLU A 139 -18.10 15.01 22.26
N ARG A 140 -17.38 14.20 23.04
CA ARG A 140 -16.25 13.41 22.55
C ARG A 140 -16.66 12.32 21.60
N ARG A 141 -17.75 11.63 21.89
CA ARG A 141 -18.31 10.60 20.99
C ARG A 141 -18.74 11.23 19.66
N HIS A 142 -19.40 12.37 19.72
CA HIS A 142 -19.84 13.08 18.52
C HIS A 142 -18.66 13.52 17.66
N ALA A 143 -17.58 14.00 18.27
CA ALA A 143 -16.33 14.33 17.59
C ALA A 143 -15.71 13.11 16.88
N VAL A 144 -15.71 11.93 17.51
CA VAL A 144 -15.21 10.68 16.90
C VAL A 144 -16.08 10.27 15.72
N ILE A 145 -17.42 10.36 15.84
CA ILE A 145 -18.35 10.05 14.75
C ILE A 145 -18.17 11.03 13.60
N GLU A 146 -18.05 12.32 13.87
CA GLU A 146 -17.81 13.36 12.87
C GLU A 146 -16.49 13.11 12.13
N LEU A 147 -15.40 12.80 12.85
CA LEU A 147 -14.11 12.41 12.30
C LEU A 147 -14.22 11.14 11.44
N SER A 148 -14.91 10.12 11.93
CA SER A 148 -15.10 8.88 11.17
C SER A 148 -15.90 9.09 9.89
N THR A 149 -16.91 9.97 9.94
CA THR A 149 -17.71 10.34 8.76
C THR A 149 -16.90 11.12 7.74
N ILE A 150 -16.02 12.03 8.18
CA ILE A 150 -15.09 12.76 7.31
C ILE A 150 -14.10 11.80 6.65
N VAL A 151 -13.52 10.87 7.41
CA VAL A 151 -12.61 9.86 6.88
C VAL A 151 -13.32 8.94 5.88
N GLU A 152 -14.55 8.55 6.16
CA GLU A 152 -15.34 7.69 5.28
C GLU A 152 -15.84 8.41 4.03
N ALA A 153 -16.25 9.68 4.14
CA ALA A 153 -16.60 10.54 3.01
C ALA A 153 -15.36 10.80 2.12
N THR A 154 -14.21 11.04 2.72
CA THR A 154 -12.93 11.19 2.01
C THR A 154 -12.54 9.89 1.27
N LYS A 155 -12.83 8.75 1.87
CA LYS A 155 -12.62 7.43 1.26
C LYS A 155 -13.49 7.19 0.02
N ARG A 156 -14.72 7.72 0.01
CA ARG A 156 -15.68 7.61 -1.12
C ARG A 156 -15.47 8.66 -2.20
N LEU A 157 -14.96 9.84 -1.83
CA LEU A 157 -14.85 10.99 -2.75
C LEU A 157 -13.53 11.04 -3.49
N ASN A 158 -12.51 10.27 -3.12
CA ASN A 158 -11.39 10.07 -3.99
C ASN A 158 -9.98 9.85 -3.54
N SER A 159 -9.34 9.24 -4.29
CA SER A 159 -7.97 9.24 -4.88
C SER A 159 -7.23 10.60 -5.06
N THR A 160 -7.79 11.75 -4.72
CA THR A 160 -7.21 13.08 -4.96
C THR A 160 -7.00 13.95 -3.72
N LEU A 161 -7.51 13.57 -2.54
CA LEU A 161 -7.14 14.31 -1.32
C LEU A 161 -5.75 13.85 -0.89
N ASP A 162 -4.84 14.83 -0.79
CA ASP A 162 -3.50 14.62 -0.24
C ASP A 162 -3.65 14.07 1.18
N LEU A 163 -2.97 12.95 1.46
CA LEU A 163 -2.94 12.34 2.79
C LEU A 163 -2.57 13.38 3.87
N ALA A 164 -1.68 14.31 3.55
CA ALA A 164 -1.27 15.38 4.44
C ALA A 164 -2.44 16.33 4.77
N GLU A 165 -3.29 16.66 3.80
CA GLU A 165 -4.47 17.50 4.02
C GLU A 165 -5.48 16.82 4.94
N LEU A 166 -5.76 15.52 4.72
CA LEU A 166 -6.62 14.72 5.59
C LEU A 166 -6.10 14.69 7.03
N LEU A 167 -4.82 14.42 7.21
CA LEU A 167 -4.20 14.37 8.54
C LEU A 167 -4.17 15.73 9.21
N ASN A 168 -4.01 16.83 8.47
CA ASN A 168 -4.14 18.19 8.99
C ASN A 168 -5.55 18.46 9.55
N ILE A 169 -6.59 18.08 8.83
CA ILE A 169 -7.98 18.20 9.30
C ILE A 169 -8.18 17.40 10.59
N ILE A 170 -7.71 16.15 10.62
CA ILE A 170 -7.79 15.29 11.81
C ILE A 170 -7.06 15.94 13.01
N LEU A 171 -5.85 16.45 12.79
CA LEU A 171 -5.09 17.11 13.85
C LEU A 171 -5.78 18.39 14.35
N GLN A 172 -6.36 19.21 13.46
CA GLN A 172 -7.09 20.42 13.83
C GLN A 172 -8.30 20.09 14.71
N LEU A 173 -9.08 19.09 14.33
CA LEU A 173 -10.22 18.66 15.12
C LEU A 173 -9.77 18.08 16.47
N THR A 174 -8.74 17.25 16.47
CA THR A 174 -8.20 16.63 17.68
C THR A 174 -7.66 17.67 18.67
N THR A 175 -6.85 18.62 18.22
CA THR A 175 -6.32 19.70 19.07
C THR A 175 -7.41 20.61 19.60
N ARG A 176 -8.43 20.90 18.79
CA ARG A 176 -9.59 21.68 19.19
C ARG A 176 -10.38 21.00 20.32
N HIS A 177 -10.67 19.69 20.16
CA HIS A 177 -11.47 18.95 21.14
C HIS A 177 -10.72 18.64 22.45
N THR A 178 -9.42 18.42 22.38
CA THR A 178 -8.59 18.19 23.58
C THR A 178 -8.10 19.46 24.25
N GLY A 179 -8.18 20.60 23.56
CA GLY A 179 -7.57 21.86 24.02
C GLY A 179 -6.04 21.86 23.97
N ALA A 180 -5.43 20.99 23.19
CA ALA A 180 -3.98 20.97 22.99
C ALA A 180 -3.51 22.18 22.17
N GLU A 181 -2.28 22.67 22.42
CA GLU A 181 -1.69 23.76 21.63
C GLU A 181 -1.14 23.29 20.30
N ARG A 182 -0.57 22.08 20.27
CA ARG A 182 0.06 21.47 19.09
C ARG A 182 -0.32 20.00 18.94
N GLY A 183 -0.32 19.55 17.69
CA GLY A 183 -0.49 18.14 17.35
C GLY A 183 0.44 17.76 16.20
N THR A 184 0.99 16.54 16.24
CA THR A 184 1.90 16.03 15.21
C THR A 184 1.61 14.56 14.93
N VAL A 185 1.60 14.18 13.65
CA VAL A 185 1.63 12.79 13.20
C VAL A 185 3.03 12.48 12.69
N PHE A 186 3.68 11.52 13.32
CA PHE A 186 4.95 10.97 12.84
C PHE A 186 4.72 9.65 12.13
N LEU A 187 5.49 9.39 11.08
CA LEU A 187 5.60 8.09 10.43
C LEU A 187 6.89 7.41 10.84
N VAL A 188 6.87 6.08 10.89
CA VAL A 188 8.02 5.25 11.20
C VAL A 188 8.68 4.81 9.89
N ASP A 189 9.95 5.15 9.70
CA ASP A 189 10.81 4.64 8.64
C ASP A 189 11.80 3.63 9.25
N ARG A 190 11.46 2.34 9.14
CA ARG A 190 12.29 1.26 9.71
C ARG A 190 13.57 1.01 8.93
N GLU A 191 13.57 1.28 7.63
CA GLU A 191 14.74 1.08 6.78
C GLU A 191 15.83 2.08 7.14
N ARG A 192 15.44 3.33 7.44
CA ARG A 192 16.36 4.38 7.87
C ARG A 192 16.56 4.45 9.37
N GLY A 193 15.75 3.74 10.15
CA GLY A 193 15.78 3.78 11.61
C GLY A 193 15.34 5.14 12.19
N GLU A 194 14.40 5.81 11.54
CA GLU A 194 13.95 7.16 11.90
C GLU A 194 12.43 7.24 12.05
N ILE A 195 11.97 8.25 12.78
CA ILE A 195 10.60 8.75 12.68
C ILE A 195 10.63 10.16 12.10
N TRP A 196 9.65 10.51 11.28
CA TRP A 196 9.57 11.83 10.68
C TRP A 196 8.15 12.38 10.72
N SER A 197 8.02 13.72 10.89
CA SER A 197 6.72 14.38 10.93
C SER A 197 6.13 14.46 9.52
N LEU A 198 5.00 13.80 9.30
CA LEU A 198 4.23 13.95 8.07
C LEU A 198 3.41 15.24 8.08
N VAL A 199 2.81 15.54 9.23
CA VAL A 199 1.96 16.72 9.45
C VAL A 199 2.14 17.20 10.88
N GLY A 200 2.18 18.53 11.08
CA GLY A 200 2.25 19.14 12.41
C GLY A 200 1.54 20.49 12.46
N LEU A 201 0.55 20.62 13.35
CA LEU A 201 -0.13 21.89 13.64
C LEU A 201 0.74 22.77 14.56
N GLY A 202 0.90 24.05 14.13
CA GLY A 202 1.73 25.02 14.85
C GLY A 202 3.23 24.80 14.63
N LEU A 203 3.61 24.04 13.62
CA LEU A 203 4.96 23.92 13.11
C LEU A 203 5.05 24.72 11.82
N ASP A 204 5.88 25.75 11.79
CA ASP A 204 6.24 26.44 10.55
C ASP A 204 7.06 25.46 9.70
N THR A 205 6.45 24.87 8.69
CA THR A 205 6.98 24.11 7.52
C THR A 205 8.24 23.25 7.68
N HIS A 206 8.71 22.98 8.89
CA HIS A 206 9.93 22.20 9.11
C HIS A 206 9.58 20.75 9.43
N GLU A 207 9.96 19.85 8.52
CA GLU A 207 9.93 18.42 8.76
C GLU A 207 10.83 18.07 9.96
N ILE A 208 10.26 17.43 10.97
CA ILE A 208 11.00 16.92 12.12
C ILE A 208 11.40 15.49 11.83
N ARG A 209 12.70 15.21 11.78
CA ARG A 209 13.24 13.84 11.71
C ARG A 209 13.98 13.53 12.99
N LEU A 210 13.72 12.38 13.57
CA LEU A 210 14.34 11.92 14.81
C LEU A 210 14.74 10.45 14.65
N PRO A 211 15.93 10.06 15.12
CA PRO A 211 16.29 8.65 15.24
C PRO A 211 15.27 7.91 16.11
N ILE A 212 14.94 6.67 15.76
CA ILE A 212 13.97 5.84 16.50
C ILE A 212 14.41 5.54 17.96
N SER A 213 15.65 5.87 18.30
CA SER A 213 16.22 5.71 19.64
C SER A 213 16.08 6.95 20.54
N ARG A 214 15.60 8.09 20.03
CA ARG A 214 15.61 9.37 20.76
C ARG A 214 14.23 10.03 20.82
N GLY A 215 13.83 10.44 22.02
CA GLY A 215 12.61 11.18 22.29
C GLY A 215 11.38 10.30 22.55
N ILE A 216 10.33 10.91 23.13
CA ILE A 216 9.09 10.22 23.52
C ILE A 216 8.37 9.59 22.32
N ALA A 217 8.26 10.32 21.19
CA ALA A 217 7.59 9.79 20.02
C ALA A 217 8.32 8.56 19.44
N ALA A 218 9.65 8.58 19.41
CA ALA A 218 10.47 7.45 19.01
C ALA A 218 10.34 6.26 19.98
N TRP A 219 10.31 6.55 21.29
CA TRP A 219 10.08 5.52 22.29
C TRP A 219 8.72 4.84 22.10
N VAL A 220 7.64 5.62 21.90
CA VAL A 220 6.28 5.11 21.59
C VAL A 220 6.27 4.28 20.32
N ALA A 221 7.01 4.72 19.29
CA ALA A 221 7.15 3.96 18.03
C ALA A 221 7.80 2.59 18.24
N GLY A 222 8.81 2.52 19.12
CA GLY A 222 9.53 1.27 19.38
C GLY A 222 8.82 0.31 20.34
N HIS A 223 8.11 0.84 21.35
CA HIS A 223 7.48 0.03 22.41
C HIS A 223 5.98 -0.20 22.21
N SER A 224 5.34 0.55 21.30
CA SER A 224 3.89 0.49 21.06
C SER A 224 3.04 0.78 22.31
N GLU A 225 3.55 1.59 23.23
CA GLU A 225 2.87 1.96 24.46
C GLU A 225 2.51 3.45 24.48
N THR A 226 1.35 3.77 25.05
CA THR A 226 0.90 5.16 25.25
C THR A 226 1.73 5.83 26.33
N VAL A 227 2.14 7.07 26.09
CA VAL A 227 2.81 7.92 27.09
C VAL A 227 1.97 9.17 27.32
N ASN A 228 1.62 9.43 28.59
CA ASN A 228 0.91 10.63 29.03
C ASN A 228 1.73 11.27 30.16
N LEU A 229 2.21 12.49 29.94
CA LEU A 229 3.09 13.22 30.88
C LEU A 229 2.46 14.56 31.23
N GLU A 230 2.38 14.84 32.53
CA GLU A 230 1.99 16.14 33.08
C GLU A 230 3.10 17.17 32.96
N ASP A 231 4.37 16.73 33.12
CA ASP A 231 5.57 17.51 32.90
C ASP A 231 6.57 16.73 32.03
N ALA A 232 6.72 17.17 30.78
CA ALA A 232 7.59 16.52 29.81
C ALA A 232 9.08 16.59 30.21
N TYR A 233 9.50 17.68 30.85
CA TYR A 233 10.89 17.85 31.26
C TYR A 233 11.29 16.99 32.45
N ALA A 234 10.35 16.43 33.20
CA ALA A 234 10.61 15.48 34.28
C ALA A 234 10.91 14.07 33.78
N ASP A 235 10.59 13.74 32.51
CA ASP A 235 10.82 12.42 31.94
C ASP A 235 12.19 12.35 31.24
N PRO A 236 13.08 11.40 31.59
CA PRO A 236 14.42 11.31 31.02
C PRO A 236 14.45 10.95 29.53
N ARG A 237 13.33 10.46 28.97
CA ARG A 237 13.20 10.15 27.54
C ARG A 237 12.88 11.40 26.70
N PHE A 238 12.51 12.52 27.35
CA PHE A 238 12.15 13.74 26.66
C PHE A 238 13.36 14.42 26.03
N GLU A 239 13.26 14.80 24.77
CA GLU A 239 14.33 15.45 24.00
C GLU A 239 14.11 16.96 23.91
N SER A 240 14.74 17.71 24.81
CA SER A 240 14.58 19.17 24.89
C SER A 240 15.23 19.95 23.74
N GLU A 241 16.16 19.34 22.98
CA GLU A 241 16.80 19.98 21.82
C GLU A 241 15.77 20.35 20.73
N VAL A 242 14.70 19.56 20.61
CA VAL A 242 13.60 19.84 19.65
C VAL A 242 12.87 21.11 20.05
N ASP A 243 12.56 21.28 21.33
CA ASP A 243 11.92 22.48 21.88
C ASP A 243 12.77 23.73 21.66
N ILE A 244 14.06 23.63 21.92
CA ILE A 244 15.02 24.75 21.74
C ILE A 244 15.06 25.16 20.27
N ARG A 245 15.14 24.20 19.35
CA ARG A 245 15.19 24.45 17.90
C ARG A 245 13.91 25.08 17.37
N LEU A 246 12.76 24.71 17.92
CA LEU A 246 11.44 25.20 17.50
C LEU A 246 10.98 26.44 18.27
N GLY A 247 11.76 26.95 19.22
CA GLY A 247 11.37 28.08 20.08
C GLY A 247 10.08 27.82 20.88
N PHE A 248 9.85 26.55 21.28
CA PHE A 248 8.65 26.09 21.97
C PHE A 248 9.02 25.48 23.32
N ARG A 249 8.12 25.49 24.27
CA ARG A 249 8.28 24.80 25.53
C ARG A 249 7.17 23.82 25.77
N THR A 250 7.50 22.54 25.71
CA THR A 250 6.57 21.44 26.02
C THR A 250 6.38 21.37 27.54
N LYS A 251 5.15 21.43 28.00
CA LYS A 251 4.74 21.22 29.40
C LYS A 251 4.16 19.82 29.54
N SER A 252 2.93 19.61 29.07
CA SER A 252 2.26 18.33 29.07
C SER A 252 2.32 17.69 27.70
N LEU A 253 2.37 16.35 27.66
CA LEU A 253 2.48 15.58 26.44
C LEU A 253 1.60 14.32 26.50
N LEU A 254 0.86 14.08 25.43
CA LEU A 254 0.14 12.82 25.18
C LEU A 254 0.58 12.24 23.85
N CYS A 255 1.08 11.00 23.86
CA CYS A 255 1.66 10.34 22.71
C CYS A 255 1.16 8.91 22.60
N LEU A 256 0.56 8.55 21.45
CA LEU A 256 -0.01 7.23 21.21
C LEU A 256 0.55 6.61 19.94
N PRO A 257 0.72 5.27 19.91
CA PRO A 257 1.07 4.56 18.69
C PRO A 257 -0.11 4.52 17.72
N ILE A 258 0.18 4.68 16.43
CA ILE A 258 -0.73 4.39 15.33
C ILE A 258 -0.38 2.98 14.86
N ARG A 259 -1.31 2.04 15.06
CA ARG A 259 -1.09 0.62 14.80
C ARG A 259 -1.79 0.18 13.52
N SER A 260 -1.08 -0.58 12.69
CA SER A 260 -1.67 -1.29 11.55
C SER A 260 -2.62 -2.40 12.00
N LYS A 261 -3.38 -2.97 11.07
CA LYS A 261 -4.22 -4.16 11.32
C LYS A 261 -3.42 -5.38 11.78
N SER A 262 -2.14 -5.47 11.42
CA SER A 262 -1.23 -6.52 11.89
C SER A 262 -0.72 -6.29 13.32
N GLY A 263 -1.05 -5.14 13.95
CA GLY A 263 -0.58 -4.73 15.29
C GLY A 263 0.79 -4.03 15.28
N GLU A 264 1.39 -3.82 14.13
CA GLU A 264 2.66 -3.11 13.99
C GLU A 264 2.46 -1.60 14.12
N THR A 265 3.37 -0.90 14.82
CA THR A 265 3.35 0.56 14.89
C THR A 265 3.92 1.15 13.60
N ILE A 266 3.03 1.80 12.82
CA ILE A 266 3.34 2.47 11.54
C ILE A 266 3.55 3.97 11.71
N GLY A 267 3.13 4.52 12.83
CA GLY A 267 3.28 5.94 13.14
C GLY A 267 2.99 6.24 14.60
N VAL A 268 3.05 7.52 14.95
CA VAL A 268 2.78 8.03 16.29
C VAL A 268 1.99 9.32 16.21
N LEU A 269 0.94 9.43 17.01
CA LEU A 269 0.13 10.62 17.18
C LEU A 269 0.50 11.31 18.50
N GLN A 270 0.93 12.56 18.43
CA GLN A 270 1.40 13.33 19.57
C GLN A 270 0.62 14.62 19.72
N LEU A 271 0.18 14.93 20.96
CA LEU A 271 -0.39 16.21 21.36
C LEU A 271 0.45 16.84 22.45
N LEU A 272 0.60 18.16 22.38
CA LEU A 272 1.43 18.95 23.31
C LEU A 272 0.60 20.06 23.94
N ASN A 273 0.85 20.32 25.22
CA ASN A 273 0.37 21.46 26.02
C ASN A 273 -1.16 21.59 26.02
N LYS A 274 -1.83 20.79 26.81
CA LYS A 274 -3.26 20.98 27.06
C LYS A 274 -3.48 22.27 27.86
N LYS A 275 -4.34 23.16 27.36
CA LYS A 275 -4.62 24.48 27.98
C LYS A 275 -5.28 24.39 29.35
N SER A 276 -6.06 23.34 29.59
CA SER A 276 -6.87 23.14 30.81
C SER A 276 -6.30 22.09 31.75
N GLY A 277 -4.98 22.08 32.01
CA GLY A 277 -4.31 21.12 32.89
C GLY A 277 -3.70 19.91 32.15
N PRO A 278 -3.44 18.78 32.82
CA PRO A 278 -2.88 17.59 32.18
C PRO A 278 -3.87 16.89 31.26
N PHE A 279 -3.37 16.06 30.35
CA PHE A 279 -4.22 15.19 29.53
C PHE A 279 -4.89 14.13 30.39
N THR A 280 -6.20 13.97 30.21
CA THR A 280 -7.02 13.04 30.97
C THR A 280 -7.14 11.67 30.28
N ARG A 281 -7.63 10.66 30.99
CA ARG A 281 -7.94 9.35 30.42
C ARG A 281 -8.96 9.42 29.28
N ALA A 282 -9.83 10.41 29.32
CA ALA A 282 -10.80 10.66 28.28
C ALA A 282 -10.14 11.22 26.99
N ASP A 283 -9.09 12.04 27.13
CA ASP A 283 -8.27 12.49 25.99
C ASP A 283 -7.51 11.32 25.37
N GLU A 284 -7.00 10.40 26.20
CA GLU A 284 -6.36 9.17 25.71
C GLU A 284 -7.33 8.31 24.90
N ASN A 285 -8.56 8.12 25.38
CA ASN A 285 -9.58 7.33 24.68
C ASN A 285 -9.98 7.97 23.34
N LEU A 286 -10.16 9.29 23.31
CA LEU A 286 -10.41 10.04 22.08
C LEU A 286 -9.25 9.86 21.09
N LEU A 287 -8.03 10.07 21.57
CA LEU A 287 -6.84 9.97 20.71
C LEU A 287 -6.62 8.56 20.19
N ARG A 288 -6.95 7.54 20.98
CA ARG A 288 -6.90 6.13 20.57
C ARG A 288 -7.87 5.84 19.42
N ALA A 289 -9.13 6.27 19.55
CA ALA A 289 -10.11 6.12 18.49
C ALA A 289 -9.68 6.84 17.20
N ILE A 290 -9.09 8.03 17.32
CA ILE A 290 -8.53 8.78 16.19
C ILE A 290 -7.32 8.06 15.58
N SER A 291 -6.42 7.50 16.41
CA SER A 291 -5.27 6.73 15.93
C SER A 291 -5.67 5.55 15.04
N ASP A 292 -6.76 4.86 15.37
CA ASP A 292 -7.28 3.75 14.57
C ASP A 292 -7.75 4.23 13.18
N HIS A 293 -8.40 5.41 13.10
CA HIS A 293 -8.80 6.01 11.83
C HIS A 293 -7.61 6.54 11.02
N VAL A 294 -6.62 7.12 11.68
CA VAL A 294 -5.36 7.55 11.04
C VAL A 294 -4.62 6.35 10.47
N ALA A 295 -4.54 5.24 11.22
CA ALA A 295 -3.93 3.99 10.76
C ALA A 295 -4.57 3.51 9.46
N LEU A 296 -5.91 3.47 9.41
CA LEU A 296 -6.65 3.06 8.22
C LEU A 296 -6.38 3.99 7.03
N ALA A 297 -6.30 5.30 7.25
CA ALA A 297 -5.99 6.28 6.20
C ALA A 297 -4.56 6.09 5.65
N LEU A 298 -3.58 5.87 6.52
CA LEU A 298 -2.20 5.61 6.16
C LEU A 298 -2.05 4.32 5.36
N GLU A 299 -2.65 3.22 5.83
CA GLU A 299 -2.63 1.92 5.12
C GLU A 299 -3.26 2.03 3.73
N ASN A 300 -4.43 2.68 3.62
CA ASN A 300 -5.09 2.86 2.33
C ASN A 300 -4.25 3.71 1.36
N ALA A 301 -3.61 4.78 1.84
CA ALA A 301 -2.74 5.63 1.02
C ALA A 301 -1.48 4.87 0.56
N GLN A 302 -0.93 4.00 1.39
CA GLN A 302 0.19 3.13 1.04
C GLN A 302 -0.22 2.12 -0.03
N LEU A 303 -1.30 1.36 0.20
CA LEU A 303 -1.82 0.39 -0.76
C LEU A 303 -2.14 1.01 -2.12
N HIS A 304 -2.70 2.23 -2.12
CA HIS A 304 -2.99 2.95 -3.36
C HIS A 304 -1.71 3.33 -4.12
N ARG A 305 -0.68 3.79 -3.42
CA ARG A 305 0.64 4.09 -4.02
C ARG A 305 1.27 2.85 -4.63
N ASP A 306 1.26 1.73 -3.90
CA ASP A 306 1.83 0.46 -4.36
C ASP A 306 1.08 -0.07 -5.59
N LEU A 307 -0.26 0.05 -5.60
CA LEU A 307 -1.09 -0.30 -6.75
C LEU A 307 -0.76 0.56 -7.98
N LEU A 308 -0.64 1.88 -7.82
CA LEU A 308 -0.27 2.77 -8.91
C LEU A 308 1.14 2.49 -9.43
N HIS A 309 2.10 2.19 -8.54
CA HIS A 309 3.45 1.81 -8.92
C HIS A 309 3.45 0.50 -9.73
N LYS A 310 2.72 -0.51 -9.24
CA LYS A 310 2.55 -1.79 -9.95
C LYS A 310 1.91 -1.59 -11.33
N GLN A 311 0.84 -0.81 -11.43
CA GLN A 311 0.19 -0.52 -12.70
C GLN A 311 1.10 0.20 -13.71
N ARG A 312 1.95 1.12 -13.24
CA ARG A 312 2.95 1.77 -14.09
C ARG A 312 3.96 0.75 -14.61
N MET A 313 4.50 -0.08 -13.72
CA MET A 313 5.46 -1.11 -14.08
C MET A 313 4.87 -2.12 -15.08
N GLU A 314 3.62 -2.57 -14.88
CA GLU A 314 2.91 -3.44 -15.83
C GLU A 314 2.74 -2.79 -17.21
N ARG A 315 2.42 -1.49 -17.27
CA ARG A 315 2.33 -0.75 -18.54
C ARG A 315 3.68 -0.63 -19.24
N ASP A 316 4.73 -0.32 -18.49
CA ASP A 316 6.09 -0.18 -19.06
C ASP A 316 6.58 -1.53 -19.60
N LEU A 317 6.32 -2.63 -18.90
CA LEU A 317 6.61 -3.99 -19.37
C LEU A 317 5.78 -4.37 -20.60
N ALA A 318 4.50 -4.04 -20.63
CA ALA A 318 3.66 -4.30 -21.80
C ALA A 318 4.15 -3.53 -23.06
N LEU A 319 4.62 -2.29 -22.87
CA LEU A 319 5.25 -1.50 -23.93
C LEU A 319 6.57 -2.16 -24.39
N ALA A 320 7.43 -2.56 -23.46
CA ALA A 320 8.68 -3.27 -23.78
C ALA A 320 8.41 -4.55 -24.57
N ARG A 321 7.40 -5.34 -24.17
CA ARG A 321 6.95 -6.51 -24.91
C ARG A 321 6.51 -6.18 -26.35
N SER A 322 5.72 -5.12 -26.52
CA SER A 322 5.28 -4.68 -27.84
C SER A 322 6.45 -4.31 -28.76
N ILE A 323 7.47 -3.62 -28.20
CA ILE A 323 8.70 -3.27 -28.94
C ILE A 323 9.46 -4.54 -29.29
N GLN A 324 9.66 -5.45 -28.33
CA GLN A 324 10.39 -6.71 -28.54
C GLN A 324 9.74 -7.59 -29.61
N LEU A 325 8.40 -7.75 -29.57
CA LEU A 325 7.69 -8.48 -30.62
C LEU A 325 7.85 -7.86 -32.00
N GLY A 326 8.04 -6.54 -32.09
CA GLY A 326 8.33 -5.84 -33.33
C GLY A 326 9.76 -6.09 -33.87
N LEU A 327 10.66 -6.63 -33.05
CA LEU A 327 12.00 -7.06 -33.49
C LEU A 327 12.04 -8.47 -34.06
N LEU A 328 11.01 -9.26 -33.81
CA LEU A 328 10.88 -10.62 -34.31
C LEU A 328 10.10 -10.65 -35.64
N PRO A 329 10.35 -11.63 -36.53
CA PRO A 329 9.60 -11.77 -37.76
C PRO A 329 8.09 -11.99 -37.49
N GLU A 330 7.24 -11.20 -38.13
CA GLU A 330 5.77 -11.40 -38.05
C GLU A 330 5.32 -12.74 -38.62
N ARG A 331 6.00 -13.20 -39.68
CA ARG A 331 5.68 -14.45 -40.39
C ARG A 331 6.94 -15.09 -40.93
N PRO A 332 6.97 -16.43 -41.00
CA PRO A 332 8.05 -17.11 -41.71
C PRO A 332 8.03 -16.73 -43.19
N PRO A 333 9.21 -16.68 -43.85
CA PRO A 333 9.28 -16.44 -45.27
C PRO A 333 8.67 -17.61 -46.06
N LEU A 334 8.11 -17.31 -47.24
CA LEU A 334 7.65 -18.32 -48.19
C LEU A 334 8.84 -18.74 -49.04
N LEU A 335 9.14 -20.04 -49.06
CA LEU A 335 10.26 -20.62 -49.79
C LEU A 335 9.79 -21.79 -50.63
N ASP A 336 10.12 -21.79 -51.93
CA ASP A 336 9.78 -22.92 -52.79
C ASP A 336 10.52 -24.19 -52.34
N GLY A 337 9.77 -25.28 -52.13
CA GLY A 337 10.28 -26.55 -51.67
C GLY A 337 10.58 -26.62 -50.17
N PHE A 338 10.10 -25.63 -49.37
CA PHE A 338 10.21 -25.64 -47.91
C PHE A 338 8.96 -25.09 -47.23
N GLU A 339 8.55 -25.71 -46.15
CA GLU A 339 7.56 -25.21 -45.22
C GLU A 339 8.25 -24.83 -43.93
N ILE A 340 7.91 -23.66 -43.39
CA ILE A 340 8.48 -23.18 -42.12
C ILE A 340 7.35 -22.96 -41.11
N GLY A 341 7.50 -23.53 -39.92
CA GLY A 341 6.63 -23.30 -38.78
C GLY A 341 7.43 -22.75 -37.62
N VAL A 342 6.85 -21.84 -36.85
CA VAL A 342 7.49 -21.24 -35.67
C VAL A 342 6.49 -20.94 -34.57
N ALA A 343 6.90 -21.14 -33.32
CA ALA A 343 6.21 -20.60 -32.15
C ALA A 343 7.24 -20.03 -31.18
N HIS A 344 6.90 -18.91 -30.58
CA HIS A 344 7.65 -18.25 -29.53
C HIS A 344 6.72 -17.93 -28.36
N ARG A 345 7.13 -18.30 -27.16
CA ARG A 345 6.38 -18.03 -25.92
C ARG A 345 7.38 -17.63 -24.83
N PRO A 346 7.44 -16.35 -24.48
CA PRO A 346 8.26 -15.91 -23.35
C PRO A 346 7.63 -16.39 -22.03
N SER A 347 8.47 -16.67 -21.04
CA SER A 347 8.12 -17.08 -19.67
C SER A 347 7.65 -15.91 -18.81
N LEU A 348 8.13 -14.73 -19.10
CA LEU A 348 7.75 -13.44 -18.49
C LEU A 348 7.15 -12.52 -19.56
N GLU A 349 6.89 -11.27 -19.19
CA GLU A 349 6.39 -10.26 -20.14
C GLU A 349 7.33 -10.02 -21.32
N VAL A 350 8.66 -10.14 -21.08
CA VAL A 350 9.73 -10.04 -22.07
C VAL A 350 10.75 -11.16 -21.84
N GLY A 351 11.37 -11.68 -22.91
CA GLY A 351 12.25 -12.84 -22.88
C GLY A 351 13.63 -12.60 -23.46
N GLY A 352 14.54 -13.57 -23.23
CA GLY A 352 15.89 -13.61 -23.80
C GLY A 352 15.95 -14.28 -25.17
N ASP A 353 14.97 -15.11 -25.50
CA ASP A 353 14.91 -15.88 -26.73
C ASP A 353 14.77 -14.99 -27.98
N TYR A 354 15.50 -15.35 -29.00
CA TYR A 354 15.49 -14.68 -30.30
C TYR A 354 15.41 -15.70 -31.43
N TYR A 355 14.62 -15.40 -32.44
CA TYR A 355 14.67 -16.09 -33.72
C TYR A 355 14.51 -15.08 -34.87
N ASP A 356 15.12 -15.37 -36.02
CA ASP A 356 14.98 -14.52 -37.18
C ASP A 356 15.12 -15.29 -38.50
N PHE A 357 14.58 -14.68 -39.58
CA PHE A 357 14.71 -15.12 -40.97
C PHE A 357 15.10 -13.92 -41.83
N ILE A 358 16.35 -13.86 -42.27
CA ILE A 358 16.88 -12.72 -42.99
C ILE A 358 17.20 -13.13 -44.42
N ALA A 359 16.49 -12.58 -45.41
CA ALA A 359 16.76 -12.82 -46.80
C ALA A 359 18.04 -12.10 -47.24
N LEU A 360 19.10 -12.83 -47.56
CA LEU A 360 20.38 -12.29 -48.06
C LEU A 360 20.42 -12.21 -49.59
N ALA A 361 19.70 -13.11 -50.25
CA ALA A 361 19.51 -13.15 -51.69
C ALA A 361 18.14 -13.79 -51.99
N PRO A 362 17.63 -13.75 -53.24
CA PRO A 362 16.32 -14.34 -53.55
C PRO A 362 16.14 -15.81 -53.13
N ASP A 363 17.25 -16.59 -53.20
CA ASP A 363 17.24 -18.03 -52.93
C ASP A 363 18.08 -18.40 -51.68
N THR A 364 18.41 -17.44 -50.83
CA THR A 364 19.31 -17.65 -49.69
C THR A 364 18.77 -16.94 -48.47
N ILE A 365 18.47 -17.70 -47.42
CA ILE A 365 17.94 -17.18 -46.16
C ILE A 365 18.87 -17.55 -45.02
N LEU A 366 19.17 -16.54 -44.16
CA LEU A 366 19.77 -16.75 -42.86
C LEU A 366 18.68 -17.02 -41.85
N THR A 367 18.79 -18.12 -41.13
CA THR A 367 17.93 -18.48 -39.98
C THR A 367 18.77 -18.39 -38.72
N VAL A 368 18.23 -17.76 -37.70
CA VAL A 368 18.90 -17.62 -36.40
C VAL A 368 17.95 -18.07 -35.30
N VAL A 369 18.48 -18.80 -34.34
CA VAL A 369 17.84 -19.08 -33.04
C VAL A 369 18.88 -18.84 -31.97
N ALA A 370 18.55 -18.04 -30.97
CA ALA A 370 19.45 -17.74 -29.86
C ALA A 370 18.68 -17.63 -28.55
N ASP A 371 19.39 -17.90 -27.46
CA ASP A 371 18.90 -17.73 -26.11
C ASP A 371 19.93 -17.00 -25.26
N VAL A 372 19.50 -15.90 -24.65
CA VAL A 372 20.34 -15.05 -23.79
C VAL A 372 20.19 -15.49 -22.33
N GLU A 373 21.32 -15.78 -21.68
CA GLU A 373 21.35 -16.19 -20.27
C GLU A 373 20.50 -15.30 -19.37
N GLY A 374 19.59 -15.95 -18.60
CA GLY A 374 18.70 -15.33 -17.64
C GLY A 374 17.39 -14.82 -18.23
N LYS A 375 16.57 -14.19 -17.40
CA LYS A 375 15.17 -13.86 -17.73
C LYS A 375 14.85 -12.38 -17.56
N GLY A 376 13.76 -11.94 -18.19
CA GLY A 376 13.18 -10.61 -18.01
C GLY A 376 13.91 -9.51 -18.76
N VAL A 377 13.80 -8.27 -18.26
CA VAL A 377 14.23 -7.06 -18.99
C VAL A 377 15.70 -7.07 -19.38
N GLY A 378 16.58 -7.60 -18.52
CA GLY A 378 18.02 -7.63 -18.79
C GLY A 378 18.37 -8.46 -20.03
N SER A 379 17.88 -9.70 -20.13
CA SER A 379 18.08 -10.58 -21.28
C SER A 379 17.36 -10.06 -22.53
N ALA A 380 16.17 -9.48 -22.38
CA ALA A 380 15.44 -8.85 -23.50
C ALA A 380 16.23 -7.67 -24.13
N MET A 381 16.93 -6.88 -23.32
CA MET A 381 17.80 -5.79 -23.84
C MET A 381 19.02 -6.34 -24.59
N VAL A 382 19.63 -7.42 -24.11
CA VAL A 382 20.75 -8.07 -24.80
C VAL A 382 20.27 -8.72 -26.09
N MET A 383 19.09 -9.33 -26.12
CA MET A 383 18.45 -9.86 -27.33
C MET A 383 18.23 -8.76 -28.38
N ALA A 384 17.71 -7.59 -27.97
CA ALA A 384 17.51 -6.46 -28.88
C ALA A 384 18.86 -5.94 -29.45
N ASN A 385 19.92 -5.91 -28.62
CA ASN A 385 21.26 -5.56 -29.07
C ASN A 385 21.81 -6.60 -30.04
N LEU A 386 21.63 -7.91 -29.77
CA LEU A 386 21.98 -8.98 -30.69
C LEU A 386 21.32 -8.78 -32.06
N GLN A 387 20.00 -8.56 -32.09
CA GLN A 387 19.23 -8.35 -33.33
C GLN A 387 19.80 -7.17 -34.12
N ALA A 388 19.99 -6.02 -33.50
CA ALA A 388 20.52 -4.82 -34.16
C ALA A 388 21.94 -5.03 -34.71
N THR A 389 22.80 -5.66 -33.91
CA THR A 389 24.20 -5.94 -34.27
C THR A 389 24.29 -6.95 -35.41
N LEU A 390 23.48 -8.03 -35.34
CA LEU A 390 23.39 -9.03 -36.39
C LEU A 390 23.00 -8.39 -37.74
N HIS A 391 21.92 -7.61 -37.76
CA HIS A 391 21.45 -6.94 -38.98
C HIS A 391 22.48 -5.96 -39.54
N ALA A 392 23.21 -5.24 -38.69
CA ALA A 392 24.26 -4.32 -39.11
C ALA A 392 25.46 -5.07 -39.74
N LEU A 393 25.89 -6.19 -39.15
CA LEU A 393 27.03 -6.97 -39.61
C LEU A 393 26.78 -7.69 -40.96
N LEU A 394 25.54 -8.13 -41.19
CA LEU A 394 25.18 -8.84 -42.43
C LEU A 394 25.41 -8.02 -43.71
N ALA A 395 25.37 -6.69 -43.62
CA ALA A 395 25.68 -5.81 -44.75
C ALA A 395 27.15 -5.88 -45.20
N HIS A 396 28.07 -6.41 -44.37
CA HIS A 396 29.51 -6.32 -44.56
C HIS A 396 30.24 -7.68 -44.49
N LEU A 397 29.60 -8.72 -43.99
CA LEU A 397 30.23 -10.02 -43.78
C LEU A 397 29.59 -11.10 -44.66
N HIS A 398 30.43 -11.92 -45.31
CA HIS A 398 30.05 -12.95 -46.27
C HIS A 398 30.38 -14.38 -45.78
N SER A 399 30.82 -14.54 -44.52
CA SER A 399 31.15 -15.84 -43.92
C SER A 399 30.46 -15.97 -42.59
N LEU A 400 29.75 -17.11 -42.37
CA LEU A 400 29.04 -17.40 -41.11
C LEU A 400 30.02 -17.39 -39.92
N GLU A 401 31.19 -17.97 -40.07
CA GLU A 401 32.19 -18.06 -39.02
C GLU A 401 32.61 -16.65 -38.57
N ARG A 402 32.88 -15.76 -39.53
CA ARG A 402 33.29 -14.37 -39.25
C ARG A 402 32.15 -13.56 -38.66
N LEU A 403 30.91 -13.83 -39.06
CA LEU A 403 29.73 -13.20 -38.49
C LEU A 403 29.62 -13.53 -36.99
N VAL A 404 29.73 -14.82 -36.63
CA VAL A 404 29.61 -15.25 -35.21
C VAL A 404 30.80 -14.80 -34.39
N GLU A 405 32.05 -14.82 -34.96
CA GLU A 405 33.23 -14.25 -34.33
C GLU A 405 33.04 -12.76 -33.99
N SER A 406 32.53 -11.97 -34.95
CA SER A 406 32.31 -10.53 -34.74
C SER A 406 31.20 -10.26 -33.73
N LEU A 407 30.11 -11.03 -33.78
CA LEU A 407 29.03 -10.97 -32.77
C LEU A 407 29.59 -11.28 -31.39
N ASN A 408 30.41 -12.32 -31.25
CA ASN A 408 31.02 -12.68 -29.96
C ASN A 408 31.83 -11.51 -29.38
N ASP A 409 32.69 -10.90 -30.17
CA ASP A 409 33.57 -9.82 -29.70
C ASP A 409 32.76 -8.57 -29.33
N MET A 410 31.70 -8.23 -30.11
CA MET A 410 30.84 -7.08 -29.83
C MET A 410 29.96 -7.33 -28.59
N MET A 411 29.33 -8.48 -28.48
CA MET A 411 28.53 -8.82 -27.32
C MET A 411 29.35 -8.88 -26.03
N LEU A 412 30.58 -9.44 -26.10
CA LEU A 412 31.52 -9.44 -24.98
C LEU A 412 31.86 -8.02 -24.52
N ALA A 413 32.11 -7.12 -25.46
CA ALA A 413 32.45 -5.72 -25.17
C ALA A 413 31.25 -4.99 -24.53
N ASP A 414 30.04 -5.16 -25.06
CA ASP A 414 28.82 -4.48 -24.63
C ASP A 414 28.37 -4.96 -23.26
N THR A 415 28.40 -6.28 -23.00
CA THR A 415 27.99 -6.87 -21.74
C THR A 415 29.12 -6.95 -20.71
N ARG A 416 30.37 -6.69 -21.11
CA ARG A 416 31.56 -6.89 -20.29
C ARG A 416 31.68 -8.31 -19.74
N GLY A 417 31.20 -9.29 -20.49
CA GLY A 417 31.15 -10.69 -20.08
C GLY A 417 30.18 -11.03 -18.96
N GLN A 418 29.29 -10.10 -18.59
CA GLN A 418 28.26 -10.37 -17.56
C GLN A 418 27.05 -11.12 -18.10
N LYS A 419 26.89 -11.15 -19.41
CA LYS A 419 25.83 -11.88 -20.12
C LYS A 419 26.43 -12.55 -21.34
N PHE A 420 26.01 -13.78 -21.58
CA PHE A 420 26.35 -14.56 -22.77
C PHE A 420 25.06 -15.12 -23.38
N MET A 421 25.18 -15.74 -24.52
CA MET A 421 24.07 -16.37 -25.21
C MET A 421 24.50 -17.64 -25.93
N THR A 422 23.59 -18.58 -26.03
CA THR A 422 23.69 -19.68 -26.97
C THR A 422 23.08 -19.25 -28.30
N MET A 423 23.65 -19.64 -29.43
CA MET A 423 23.17 -19.22 -30.75
C MET A 423 23.41 -20.27 -31.82
N PHE A 424 22.39 -20.50 -32.64
CA PHE A 424 22.55 -21.22 -33.88
C PHE A 424 22.29 -20.26 -35.05
N VAL A 425 23.19 -20.27 -36.02
CA VAL A 425 23.08 -19.49 -37.26
C VAL A 425 23.19 -20.43 -38.44
N GLY A 426 22.14 -20.47 -39.27
CA GLY A 426 22.07 -21.33 -40.46
C GLY A 426 21.83 -20.53 -41.73
N LEU A 427 22.56 -20.82 -42.78
CA LEU A 427 22.39 -20.25 -44.11
C LEU A 427 21.80 -21.34 -45.05
N LEU A 428 20.54 -21.20 -45.39
CA LEU A 428 19.81 -22.12 -46.28
C LEU A 428 20.01 -21.67 -47.74
N ASP A 429 20.72 -22.47 -48.51
CA ASP A 429 20.85 -22.38 -49.96
C ASP A 429 19.67 -23.22 -50.57
N GLN A 430 18.61 -22.52 -50.98
CA GLN A 430 17.36 -23.14 -51.45
C GLN A 430 17.57 -24.02 -52.70
N PRO A 431 18.22 -23.56 -53.79
CA PRO A 431 18.42 -24.39 -55.00
C PRO A 431 19.24 -25.65 -54.74
N ARG A 432 20.25 -25.50 -53.85
CA ARG A 432 21.13 -26.63 -53.49
C ARG A 432 20.57 -27.49 -52.38
N ARG A 433 19.49 -27.04 -51.71
CA ARG A 433 18.91 -27.69 -50.51
C ARG A 433 20.02 -28.03 -49.50
N THR A 434 20.91 -27.07 -49.24
CA THR A 434 22.02 -27.23 -48.31
C THR A 434 21.92 -26.18 -47.22
N LEU A 435 21.96 -26.62 -45.98
CA LEU A 435 22.05 -25.75 -44.83
C LEU A 435 23.51 -25.72 -44.37
N HIS A 436 24.15 -24.55 -44.51
CA HIS A 436 25.45 -24.25 -43.90
C HIS A 436 25.18 -23.63 -42.54
N TYR A 437 25.92 -24.00 -41.50
CA TYR A 437 25.60 -23.53 -40.16
C TYR A 437 26.82 -23.37 -39.25
N VAL A 438 26.60 -22.63 -38.15
CA VAL A 438 27.46 -22.53 -36.97
C VAL A 438 26.62 -22.70 -35.74
N ASN A 439 26.90 -23.68 -34.89
CA ASN A 439 26.29 -23.85 -33.59
C ASN A 439 27.20 -23.26 -32.51
N ALA A 440 26.86 -22.12 -31.95
CA ALA A 440 27.59 -21.45 -30.88
C ALA A 440 27.04 -21.83 -29.50
N GLY A 441 27.24 -23.09 -29.11
CA GLY A 441 26.79 -23.61 -27.80
C GLY A 441 25.29 -23.75 -27.61
N HIS A 442 24.51 -23.70 -28.69
CA HIS A 442 23.05 -23.82 -28.63
C HIS A 442 22.59 -25.28 -28.59
N VAL A 443 21.36 -25.52 -28.11
CA VAL A 443 20.70 -26.82 -28.22
C VAL A 443 20.86 -27.35 -29.63
N GLN A 444 21.41 -28.57 -29.76
CA GLN A 444 21.76 -29.13 -31.06
C GLN A 444 20.52 -29.34 -31.92
N PRO A 445 20.34 -28.63 -33.05
CA PRO A 445 19.22 -28.88 -33.94
C PRO A 445 19.31 -30.28 -34.54
N ALA A 446 18.16 -30.90 -34.74
CA ALA A 446 18.06 -32.24 -35.26
C ALA A 446 17.49 -32.24 -36.67
N VAL A 447 18.10 -32.98 -37.59
CA VAL A 447 17.57 -33.30 -38.90
C VAL A 447 16.93 -34.69 -38.85
N VAL A 448 15.61 -34.74 -38.85
CA VAL A 448 14.83 -35.99 -38.89
C VAL A 448 14.67 -36.40 -40.35
N ARG A 449 15.34 -37.45 -40.74
CA ARG A 449 15.33 -37.97 -42.10
C ARG A 449 14.02 -38.75 -42.41
N VAL A 450 13.69 -38.88 -43.67
CA VAL A 450 12.51 -39.67 -44.12
C VAL A 450 12.61 -41.14 -43.68
N ASN A 451 13.82 -41.72 -43.66
CA ASN A 451 14.03 -43.09 -43.21
C ASN A 451 14.00 -43.26 -41.68
N GLY A 452 13.81 -42.17 -40.92
CA GLY A 452 13.78 -42.17 -39.46
C GLY A 452 15.13 -42.01 -38.79
N GLU A 453 16.22 -41.88 -39.55
CA GLU A 453 17.53 -41.49 -39.01
C GLU A 453 17.51 -40.06 -38.50
N VAL A 454 18.27 -39.77 -37.47
CA VAL A 454 18.40 -38.44 -36.86
C VAL A 454 19.87 -38.01 -36.89
N GLU A 455 20.14 -36.84 -37.46
CA GLU A 455 21.45 -36.22 -37.53
C GLU A 455 21.43 -34.91 -36.72
N TYR A 456 22.35 -34.75 -35.79
CA TYR A 456 22.46 -33.54 -34.98
C TYR A 456 23.50 -32.58 -35.58
N LEU A 457 23.15 -31.28 -35.58
CA LEU A 457 24.01 -30.21 -36.14
C LEU A 457 24.90 -29.67 -35.01
N THR A 458 26.14 -30.17 -34.97
CA THR A 458 27.02 -29.97 -33.81
C THR A 458 28.21 -29.02 -34.11
N GLU A 459 28.59 -28.85 -35.39
CA GLU A 459 29.76 -28.04 -35.75
C GLU A 459 29.54 -26.56 -35.41
N GLY A 460 30.54 -25.93 -34.78
CA GLY A 460 30.48 -24.56 -34.32
C GLY A 460 31.54 -24.20 -33.33
N GLY A 461 31.15 -23.81 -32.13
CA GLY A 461 32.07 -23.39 -31.07
C GLY A 461 31.36 -23.10 -29.73
N MET A 462 32.02 -22.30 -28.91
CA MET A 462 31.52 -21.91 -27.59
C MET A 462 30.37 -20.87 -27.69
N VAL A 463 29.68 -20.64 -26.59
CA VAL A 463 28.66 -19.59 -26.45
C VAL A 463 29.21 -18.21 -26.81
N VAL A 464 28.35 -17.32 -27.25
CA VAL A 464 28.66 -15.97 -27.69
C VAL A 464 28.66 -14.99 -26.52
N GLY A 465 29.68 -14.11 -26.47
CA GLY A 465 29.74 -13.01 -25.50
C GLY A 465 30.41 -13.35 -24.16
N LEU A 466 30.99 -14.56 -24.00
CA LEU A 466 31.64 -14.98 -22.76
C LEU A 466 33.18 -14.90 -22.81
N PHE A 467 33.78 -15.31 -23.92
CA PHE A 467 35.26 -15.38 -24.08
C PHE A 467 35.72 -14.62 -25.31
N ALA A 468 36.84 -13.94 -25.18
CA ALA A 468 37.45 -13.23 -26.31
C ALA A 468 38.17 -14.18 -27.27
N GLY A 469 38.18 -13.86 -28.57
CA GLY A 469 38.98 -14.56 -29.58
C GLY A 469 38.50 -15.98 -29.87
N VAL A 470 37.28 -16.32 -29.58
CA VAL A 470 36.68 -17.62 -29.93
C VAL A 470 36.66 -17.78 -31.45
N ARG A 471 37.02 -18.99 -31.91
CA ARG A 471 36.90 -19.39 -33.31
C ARG A 471 35.74 -20.35 -33.48
N TYR A 472 35.02 -20.22 -34.59
CA TYR A 472 33.88 -21.06 -34.91
C TYR A 472 34.14 -21.86 -36.19
N GLU A 473 33.67 -23.11 -36.20
CA GLU A 473 33.72 -24.01 -37.33
C GLU A 473 32.36 -24.04 -38.03
N ARG A 474 32.39 -24.11 -39.36
CA ARG A 474 31.16 -24.19 -40.15
C ARG A 474 30.85 -25.63 -40.53
N GLY A 475 29.67 -26.09 -40.14
CA GLY A 475 29.10 -27.32 -40.65
C GLY A 475 28.25 -27.12 -41.91
N HIS A 476 27.89 -28.21 -42.51
CA HIS A 476 26.90 -28.21 -43.59
C HIS A 476 26.15 -29.54 -43.61
N VAL A 477 24.88 -29.47 -43.98
CA VAL A 477 24.01 -30.67 -44.16
C VAL A 477 23.21 -30.55 -45.44
N LYS A 478 23.17 -31.65 -46.20
CA LYS A 478 22.33 -31.78 -47.39
C LYS A 478 20.95 -32.21 -46.96
N LEU A 479 19.91 -31.47 -47.43
CA LEU A 479 18.52 -31.75 -47.11
C LEU A 479 17.83 -32.43 -48.32
N HIS A 480 16.92 -33.35 -48.02
CA HIS A 480 16.19 -34.09 -49.04
C HIS A 480 14.67 -33.88 -48.83
N PRO A 481 13.82 -34.03 -49.87
CA PRO A 481 12.39 -33.95 -49.73
C PRO A 481 11.87 -34.90 -48.66
N GLY A 482 11.05 -34.36 -47.74
CA GLY A 482 10.49 -35.06 -46.59
C GLY A 482 11.36 -34.99 -45.30
N ASP A 483 12.57 -34.44 -45.34
CA ASP A 483 13.37 -34.17 -44.14
C ASP A 483 12.74 -33.02 -43.34
N VAL A 484 12.89 -33.08 -42.01
CA VAL A 484 12.42 -32.06 -41.06
C VAL A 484 13.58 -31.63 -40.21
N VAL A 485 13.92 -30.35 -40.23
CA VAL A 485 14.92 -29.74 -39.32
C VAL A 485 14.20 -29.09 -38.18
N VAL A 486 14.63 -29.40 -36.96
CA VAL A 486 14.05 -28.92 -35.69
C VAL A 486 15.06 -28.07 -34.98
N PHE A 487 14.69 -26.84 -34.64
CA PHE A 487 15.46 -25.93 -33.78
C PHE A 487 14.60 -25.62 -32.57
N CYS A 488 15.19 -25.56 -31.38
CA CYS A 488 14.50 -25.12 -30.17
C CYS A 488 15.47 -24.50 -29.17
N THR A 489 14.93 -23.66 -28.29
CA THR A 489 15.65 -23.22 -27.10
C THR A 489 15.46 -24.23 -25.98
N ASP A 490 16.28 -24.14 -24.95
CA ASP A 490 16.33 -25.07 -23.81
C ASP A 490 14.98 -25.11 -23.04
N GLY A 491 14.21 -24.03 -23.01
CA GLY A 491 12.88 -23.99 -22.42
C GLY A 491 11.87 -25.02 -23.00
N ILE A 492 12.20 -25.67 -24.15
CA ILE A 492 11.47 -26.81 -24.69
C ILE A 492 12.00 -28.13 -24.08
N THR A 493 13.32 -28.34 -24.11
CA THR A 493 13.95 -29.61 -23.70
C THR A 493 14.10 -29.73 -22.18
N GLU A 494 14.32 -28.61 -21.49
CA GLU A 494 14.43 -28.55 -20.01
C GLU A 494 13.10 -28.29 -19.31
N ALA A 495 11.97 -28.19 -20.07
CA ALA A 495 10.66 -28.13 -19.46
C ALA A 495 10.44 -29.32 -18.52
N ASN A 496 10.20 -29.05 -17.24
CA ASN A 496 10.11 -30.09 -16.21
C ASN A 496 8.66 -30.34 -15.77
N ASN A 497 8.39 -31.58 -15.34
CA ASN A 497 7.13 -31.97 -14.74
C ASN A 497 7.15 -31.79 -13.20
N SER A 498 6.07 -32.18 -12.53
CA SER A 498 5.96 -32.13 -11.06
C SER A 498 6.94 -33.05 -10.31
N SER A 499 7.60 -33.96 -11.00
CA SER A 499 8.63 -34.87 -10.47
C SER A 499 10.05 -34.39 -10.80
N GLU A 500 10.20 -33.16 -11.33
CA GLU A 500 11.48 -32.56 -11.77
C GLU A 500 12.16 -33.35 -12.92
N GLU A 501 11.40 -34.14 -13.69
CA GLU A 501 11.91 -34.79 -14.88
C GLU A 501 11.80 -33.83 -16.07
N GLU A 502 12.85 -33.74 -16.91
CA GLU A 502 12.88 -32.92 -18.11
C GLU A 502 12.15 -33.60 -19.28
N PHE A 503 11.54 -32.80 -20.17
CA PHE A 503 10.94 -33.29 -21.40
C PHE A 503 11.97 -33.99 -22.29
N GLY A 504 13.15 -33.40 -22.42
CA GLY A 504 14.32 -33.97 -23.05
C GLY A 504 14.31 -33.92 -24.57
N THR A 505 15.50 -33.91 -25.15
CA THR A 505 15.70 -33.87 -26.61
C THR A 505 15.14 -35.12 -27.30
N GLN A 506 15.22 -36.31 -26.67
CA GLN A 506 14.72 -37.53 -27.28
C GLN A 506 13.20 -37.51 -27.47
N ALA A 507 12.45 -37.04 -26.44
CA ALA A 507 11.00 -36.94 -26.54
C ALA A 507 10.57 -35.93 -27.63
N LEU A 508 11.31 -34.83 -27.78
CA LEU A 508 11.10 -33.87 -28.87
C LEU A 508 11.28 -34.53 -30.24
N VAL A 509 12.39 -35.24 -30.46
CA VAL A 509 12.73 -35.88 -31.72
C VAL A 509 11.73 -37.02 -32.04
N ASP A 510 11.35 -37.82 -31.04
CA ASP A 510 10.36 -38.88 -31.21
C ASP A 510 9.00 -38.32 -31.62
N LEU A 511 8.59 -37.21 -31.00
CA LEU A 511 7.35 -36.51 -31.35
C LEU A 511 7.39 -35.97 -32.80
N VAL A 512 8.46 -35.26 -33.16
CA VAL A 512 8.63 -34.73 -34.53
C VAL A 512 8.68 -35.87 -35.57
N THR A 513 9.34 -36.97 -35.25
CA THR A 513 9.41 -38.15 -36.11
C THR A 513 8.02 -38.74 -36.38
N ARG A 514 7.20 -38.82 -35.36
CA ARG A 514 5.83 -39.32 -35.42
C ARG A 514 4.94 -38.40 -36.25
N GLU A 515 5.05 -37.09 -36.02
CA GLU A 515 4.17 -36.08 -36.63
C GLU A 515 4.74 -35.46 -37.93
N ARG A 516 5.86 -35.98 -38.46
CA ARG A 516 6.56 -35.41 -39.65
C ARG A 516 5.71 -35.33 -40.89
N HIS A 517 4.60 -36.09 -40.97
CA HIS A 517 3.68 -36.08 -42.09
C HIS A 517 2.81 -34.82 -42.13
N LEU A 518 2.65 -34.12 -40.98
CA LEU A 518 1.86 -32.91 -40.86
C LEU A 518 2.59 -31.69 -41.48
N PRO A 519 1.85 -30.60 -41.83
CA PRO A 519 2.44 -29.31 -42.15
C PRO A 519 3.37 -28.81 -41.03
N ALA A 520 4.42 -28.03 -41.37
CA ALA A 520 5.40 -27.56 -40.41
C ALA A 520 4.79 -26.83 -39.19
N GLN A 521 3.78 -25.99 -39.41
CA GLN A 521 3.11 -25.26 -38.32
C GLN A 521 2.30 -26.18 -37.40
N GLU A 522 1.73 -27.28 -37.95
CA GLU A 522 1.00 -28.25 -37.12
C GLU A 522 1.96 -29.08 -36.26
N ILE A 523 3.16 -29.41 -36.77
CA ILE A 523 4.23 -30.04 -35.97
C ILE A 523 4.61 -29.14 -34.78
N VAL A 524 4.81 -27.84 -35.02
CA VAL A 524 5.08 -26.83 -33.98
C VAL A 524 3.98 -26.83 -32.89
N GLN A 525 2.70 -26.85 -33.31
CA GLN A 525 1.59 -26.87 -32.35
C GLN A 525 1.54 -28.17 -31.54
N ALA A 526 1.84 -29.31 -32.19
CA ALA A 526 1.91 -30.60 -31.51
C ALA A 526 3.02 -30.61 -30.43
N VAL A 527 4.19 -30.04 -30.74
CA VAL A 527 5.30 -29.92 -29.77
C VAL A 527 4.89 -29.03 -28.61
N MET A 528 4.41 -27.80 -28.87
CA MET A 528 4.01 -26.86 -27.82
C MET A 528 2.91 -27.46 -26.92
N THR A 529 1.93 -28.14 -27.50
CA THR A 529 0.85 -28.80 -26.73
C THR A 529 1.40 -29.93 -25.86
N SER A 530 2.34 -30.73 -26.39
CA SER A 530 2.96 -31.84 -25.65
C SER A 530 3.80 -31.34 -24.48
N VAL A 531 4.62 -30.31 -24.69
CA VAL A 531 5.42 -29.67 -23.64
C VAL A 531 4.53 -29.05 -22.57
N ASP A 532 3.46 -28.33 -22.97
CA ASP A 532 2.50 -27.76 -22.01
C ASP A 532 1.77 -28.84 -21.19
N ALA A 533 1.46 -29.97 -21.80
CA ALA A 533 0.83 -31.08 -21.09
C ALA A 533 1.81 -31.76 -20.09
N PHE A 534 3.07 -31.88 -20.50
CA PHE A 534 4.13 -32.47 -19.68
C PHE A 534 4.52 -31.57 -18.49
N SER A 535 4.67 -30.27 -18.73
CA SER A 535 5.11 -29.30 -17.70
C SER A 535 4.02 -28.87 -16.71
N ARG A 536 2.83 -29.45 -16.73
CA ARG A 536 1.77 -29.16 -15.77
C ARG A 536 2.19 -29.48 -14.34
N GLY A 537 2.31 -28.43 -13.48
CA GLY A 537 2.74 -28.55 -12.10
C GLY A 537 4.26 -28.56 -11.93
N GLY A 538 5.03 -28.35 -12.98
CA GLY A 538 6.46 -28.10 -12.92
C GLY A 538 6.77 -26.72 -12.33
N THR A 539 7.99 -26.56 -11.83
CA THR A 539 8.48 -25.34 -11.14
C THR A 539 9.34 -24.46 -12.03
N HIS A 540 9.83 -25.00 -13.14
CA HIS A 540 10.74 -24.28 -14.04
C HIS A 540 10.03 -23.86 -15.32
N GLU A 541 9.79 -22.55 -15.46
CA GLU A 541 9.27 -21.95 -16.69
C GLU A 541 10.38 -21.14 -17.33
N ASP A 542 10.73 -21.46 -18.60
CA ASP A 542 11.66 -20.68 -19.41
C ASP A 542 11.03 -20.22 -20.71
N ASP A 543 11.70 -19.29 -21.39
CA ASP A 543 11.32 -18.84 -22.72
C ASP A 543 11.34 -20.03 -23.67
N ARG A 544 10.39 -20.12 -24.60
CA ARG A 544 10.25 -21.26 -25.50
C ARG A 544 10.19 -20.79 -26.94
N VAL A 545 11.19 -21.20 -27.72
CA VAL A 545 11.15 -21.10 -29.18
C VAL A 545 11.22 -22.50 -29.76
N ILE A 546 10.35 -22.76 -30.71
CA ILE A 546 10.41 -23.95 -31.57
C ILE A 546 10.26 -23.50 -33.01
N LEU A 547 11.19 -23.92 -33.87
CA LEU A 547 11.21 -23.62 -35.28
C LEU A 547 11.40 -24.92 -36.07
N ILE A 548 10.57 -25.14 -37.05
CA ILE A 548 10.58 -26.31 -37.92
C ILE A 548 10.81 -25.85 -39.37
N ILE A 549 11.80 -26.44 -40.04
CA ILE A 549 11.95 -26.32 -41.50
C ILE A 549 11.72 -27.70 -42.12
N LYS A 550 10.65 -27.87 -42.87
CA LYS A 550 10.31 -29.10 -43.56
C LYS A 550 10.57 -28.94 -45.04
N VAL A 551 11.27 -29.94 -45.65
CA VAL A 551 11.55 -29.97 -47.10
C VAL A 551 10.38 -30.63 -47.81
N THR A 552 9.82 -29.94 -48.79
CA THR A 552 8.67 -30.43 -49.59
C THR A 552 9.06 -30.91 -50.99
#